data_f1b5b5de671293d78ae85d6775c9d180
#
_entry.id   f1b5b5de671293d78ae85d6775c9d180
#
_cell.length_a   1.000
_cell.length_b   1.000
_cell.length_c   1.000
_cell.angle_alpha   90.00
_cell.angle_beta   90.00
_cell.angle_gamma   90.00
#
_symmetry.space_group_name_H-M   'P 1'
#
loop_
_entity.id
_entity.type
_entity.pdbx_description
1 polymer ?
#
loop_
_entity_poly.entity_id
_entity_poly.type
_entity_poly.pdbx_seq_one_letter_code
_entity_poly.pdbx_strand_id
1 'polypeptide(L)'
;MATNQVLSDLWTHRYQTAISACNVFLSLITPESELIDDAGGLVSTETKQRWIAEAQFMRAFYYYDLATIFQNIPLIDKPMEVVDKSTITKSSKEEVMNFILKDLNTAIAEPNLPNAKSLPTSEIGRITKEAAMAFRARVLMFYGNYGEALKDLKTVVESGSYELVDDYEKLFNNATEGYMSKESVFITLRSYIPSYTSGSVCPQMNVGRGIAGGWGGECPTKDLVDEYEVGDPRLVHTVLSSGDIFVKNDGSEEVHDYSGYDNFPQQHSRKQYPDFSRRPLNDLLNTDWTHYHIRYADVLLMYAECLIETDGDKQLAADLINQVRYRAFVTTSLTDSYAKYRKFNLKESE
;
A
#
# COMPACT_ATOMS: atom_id res chain seq x y z
N MET A 1 -32.93 4.60 1.63
CA MET A 1 -31.62 4.39 0.98
C MET A 1 -30.94 3.25 1.69
N ALA A 2 -30.52 2.20 0.99
CA ALA A 2 -29.69 1.17 1.60
C ALA A 2 -28.34 1.82 1.99
N THR A 3 -28.07 1.93 3.27
CA THR A 3 -26.77 2.39 3.76
C THR A 3 -25.78 1.25 3.54
N ASN A 4 -24.79 1.47 2.66
CA ASN A 4 -23.69 0.53 2.53
C ASN A 4 -22.79 0.67 3.76
N GLN A 5 -22.81 -0.31 4.65
CA GLN A 5 -22.09 -0.29 5.92
C GLN A 5 -20.58 -0.10 5.70
N VAL A 6 -20.01 -0.75 4.70
CA VAL A 6 -18.58 -0.65 4.40
C VAL A 6 -18.17 0.80 4.07
N LEU A 7 -18.94 1.49 3.25
CA LEU A 7 -18.69 2.90 2.93
C LEU A 7 -18.92 3.82 4.14
N SER A 8 -19.92 3.52 4.96
CA SER A 8 -20.15 4.26 6.20
C SER A 8 -18.99 4.09 7.19
N ASP A 9 -18.51 2.88 7.35
CA ASP A 9 -17.38 2.58 8.24
C ASP A 9 -16.09 3.23 7.73
N LEU A 10 -15.83 3.15 6.42
CA LEU A 10 -14.68 3.83 5.82
C LEU A 10 -14.72 5.34 6.09
N TRP A 11 -15.87 5.97 5.85
CA TRP A 11 -16.07 7.40 6.13
C TRP A 11 -15.80 7.73 7.59
N THR A 12 -16.41 6.98 8.49
CA THR A 12 -16.29 7.17 9.94
C THR A 12 -14.83 7.01 10.41
N HIS A 13 -14.16 5.93 10.00
CA HIS A 13 -12.77 5.71 10.39
C HIS A 13 -11.82 6.76 9.82
N ARG A 14 -12.04 7.23 8.59
CA ARG A 14 -11.18 8.26 8.01
C ARG A 14 -11.38 9.63 8.67
N TYR A 15 -12.64 10.07 8.86
CA TYR A 15 -12.91 11.39 9.45
C TYR A 15 -12.78 11.39 10.96
N GLN A 16 -13.51 10.51 11.65
CA GLN A 16 -13.65 10.60 13.11
C GLN A 16 -12.42 10.08 13.85
N THR A 17 -11.72 9.12 13.27
CA THR A 17 -10.54 8.55 13.92
C THR A 17 -9.27 9.16 13.35
N ALA A 18 -9.01 8.97 12.05
CA ALA A 18 -7.71 9.29 11.48
C ALA A 18 -7.48 10.79 11.28
N ILE A 19 -8.35 11.49 10.55
CA ILE A 19 -8.20 12.94 10.31
C ILE A 19 -8.36 13.71 11.63
N SER A 20 -9.31 13.30 12.48
CA SER A 20 -9.49 13.94 13.79
C SER A 20 -8.25 13.80 14.65
N ALA A 21 -7.61 12.63 14.71
CA ALA A 21 -6.36 12.45 15.44
C ALA A 21 -5.23 13.33 14.90
N CYS A 22 -5.09 13.43 13.58
CA CYS A 22 -4.12 14.33 12.97
C CYS A 22 -4.39 15.80 13.35
N ASN A 23 -5.65 16.24 13.29
CA ASN A 23 -6.02 17.60 13.64
C ASN A 23 -5.77 17.92 15.12
N VAL A 24 -6.11 16.99 16.03
CA VAL A 24 -5.82 17.14 17.45
C VAL A 24 -4.31 17.24 17.67
N PHE A 25 -3.52 16.32 17.09
CA PHE A 25 -2.08 16.34 17.21
C PHE A 25 -1.49 17.67 16.73
N LEU A 26 -1.85 18.10 15.51
CA LEU A 26 -1.37 19.35 14.91
C LEU A 26 -1.83 20.61 15.66
N SER A 27 -2.89 20.54 16.45
CA SER A 27 -3.33 21.65 17.29
C SER A 27 -2.61 21.74 18.63
N LEU A 28 -2.08 20.62 19.14
CA LEU A 28 -1.42 20.54 20.43
C LEU A 28 0.10 20.63 20.34
N ILE A 29 0.67 20.09 19.25
CA ILE A 29 2.11 19.98 19.10
C ILE A 29 2.61 21.04 18.14
N THR A 30 3.45 21.92 18.70
CA THR A 30 4.22 22.92 17.95
C THR A 30 5.72 22.72 18.22
N PRO A 31 6.61 23.34 17.44
CA PRO A 31 8.06 23.29 17.72
C PRO A 31 8.41 23.75 19.13
N GLU A 32 7.63 24.67 19.71
CA GLU A 32 7.82 25.28 21.03
C GLU A 32 7.16 24.49 22.18
N SER A 33 6.30 23.49 21.88
CA SER A 33 5.63 22.71 22.91
C SER A 33 6.64 22.03 23.84
N GLU A 34 6.41 22.08 25.15
CA GLU A 34 7.20 21.30 26.13
C GLU A 34 6.64 19.89 26.22
N LEU A 35 7.38 18.92 25.66
CA LEU A 35 7.05 17.51 25.69
C LEU A 35 8.16 16.75 26.40
N ILE A 36 7.76 15.82 27.26
CA ILE A 36 8.67 14.92 27.98
C ILE A 36 8.47 13.52 27.41
N ASP A 37 9.56 12.85 27.07
CA ASP A 37 9.55 11.46 26.61
C ASP A 37 9.41 10.46 27.79
N ASP A 38 9.26 9.18 27.47
CA ASP A 38 9.09 8.13 28.49
C ASP A 38 10.31 7.97 29.42
N ALA A 39 11.48 8.49 29.05
CA ALA A 39 12.70 8.50 29.85
C ALA A 39 12.80 9.73 30.74
N GLY A 40 11.85 10.68 30.66
CA GLY A 40 11.82 11.93 31.41
C GLY A 40 12.67 13.03 30.79
N GLY A 41 13.13 12.89 29.54
CA GLY A 41 13.86 13.89 28.79
C GLY A 41 12.94 14.81 27.98
N LEU A 42 13.40 16.02 27.69
CA LEU A 42 12.68 16.92 26.77
C LEU A 42 12.82 16.42 25.34
N VAL A 43 11.69 16.31 24.63
CA VAL A 43 11.67 15.99 23.21
C VAL A 43 12.24 17.16 22.41
N SER A 44 13.21 16.89 21.54
CA SER A 44 13.87 17.95 20.76
C SER A 44 12.90 18.65 19.79
N THR A 45 13.24 19.87 19.42
CA THR A 45 12.47 20.65 18.43
C THR A 45 12.45 19.94 17.08
N GLU A 46 13.58 19.39 16.65
CA GLU A 46 13.72 18.64 15.39
C GLU A 46 12.79 17.42 15.35
N THR A 47 12.71 16.70 16.46
CA THR A 47 11.81 15.54 16.59
C THR A 47 10.35 15.98 16.47
N LYS A 48 9.95 17.06 17.13
CA LYS A 48 8.58 17.59 17.04
C LYS A 48 8.25 18.06 15.62
N GLN A 49 9.16 18.77 14.96
CA GLN A 49 9.00 19.21 13.56
C GLN A 49 8.81 18.01 12.62
N ARG A 50 9.63 16.96 12.80
CA ARG A 50 9.45 15.71 12.07
C ARG A 50 8.06 15.10 12.31
N TRP A 51 7.60 14.99 13.55
CA TRP A 51 6.29 14.43 13.88
C TRP A 51 5.13 15.26 13.28
N ILE A 52 5.28 16.59 13.25
CA ILE A 52 4.32 17.49 12.59
C ILE A 52 4.25 17.17 11.10
N ALA A 53 5.40 17.01 10.43
CA ALA A 53 5.45 16.66 9.01
C ALA A 53 4.81 15.28 8.73
N GLU A 54 5.09 14.28 9.57
CA GLU A 54 4.47 12.97 9.48
C GLU A 54 2.94 13.04 9.67
N ALA A 55 2.46 13.83 10.61
CA ALA A 55 1.03 14.03 10.85
C ALA A 55 0.33 14.74 9.68
N GLN A 56 0.98 15.74 9.07
CA GLN A 56 0.50 16.40 7.85
C GLN A 56 0.44 15.42 6.67
N PHE A 57 1.47 14.60 6.46
CA PHE A 57 1.45 13.56 5.46
C PHE A 57 0.27 12.59 5.67
N MET A 58 0.08 12.10 6.90
CA MET A 58 -1.01 11.17 7.20
C MET A 58 -2.38 11.81 7.00
N ARG A 59 -2.54 13.09 7.34
CA ARG A 59 -3.79 13.81 7.09
C ARG A 59 -4.08 13.93 5.60
N ALA A 60 -3.08 14.27 4.80
CA ALA A 60 -3.17 14.30 3.34
C ALA A 60 -3.53 12.93 2.75
N PHE A 61 -2.92 11.86 3.26
CA PHE A 61 -3.23 10.48 2.85
C PHE A 61 -4.68 10.11 3.08
N TYR A 62 -5.23 10.39 4.26
CA TYR A 62 -6.62 10.08 4.57
C TYR A 62 -7.61 10.94 3.79
N TYR A 63 -7.27 12.21 3.52
CA TYR A 63 -8.08 13.06 2.65
C TYR A 63 -8.09 12.57 1.20
N TYR A 64 -6.94 12.10 0.69
CA TYR A 64 -6.86 11.51 -0.64
C TYR A 64 -7.73 10.25 -0.75
N ASP A 65 -7.67 9.34 0.23
CA ASP A 65 -8.55 8.16 0.29
C ASP A 65 -10.04 8.55 0.18
N LEU A 66 -10.46 9.55 0.94
CA LEU A 66 -11.84 10.01 0.90
C LEU A 66 -12.19 10.69 -0.44
N ALA A 67 -11.27 11.50 -0.98
CA ALA A 67 -11.50 12.22 -2.23
C ALA A 67 -11.63 11.29 -3.44
N THR A 68 -10.85 10.19 -3.47
CA THR A 68 -10.92 9.21 -4.56
C THR A 68 -12.25 8.45 -4.59
N ILE A 69 -12.88 8.24 -3.43
CA ILE A 69 -14.11 7.46 -3.30
C ILE A 69 -15.35 8.37 -3.33
N PHE A 70 -15.34 9.46 -2.57
CA PHE A 70 -16.50 10.31 -2.35
C PHE A 70 -16.48 11.64 -3.13
N GLN A 71 -15.38 11.97 -3.79
CA GLN A 71 -15.15 13.18 -4.58
C GLN A 71 -15.24 14.48 -3.76
N ASN A 72 -16.43 15.10 -3.68
CA ASN A 72 -16.65 16.34 -2.95
C ASN A 72 -16.87 16.04 -1.45
N ILE A 73 -15.88 16.33 -0.65
CA ILE A 73 -15.87 16.02 0.79
C ILE A 73 -15.67 17.29 1.62
N PRO A 74 -16.16 17.35 2.86
CA PRO A 74 -15.86 18.45 3.76
C PRO A 74 -14.36 18.51 4.10
N LEU A 75 -13.79 19.71 4.18
CA LEU A 75 -12.47 19.95 4.72
C LEU A 75 -12.57 20.40 6.17
N ILE A 76 -11.97 19.63 7.08
CA ILE A 76 -11.93 19.87 8.51
C ILE A 76 -10.47 19.85 8.94
N ASP A 77 -9.91 21.01 9.23
CA ASP A 77 -8.49 21.20 9.55
C ASP A 77 -8.21 21.48 11.03
N LYS A 78 -9.25 21.36 11.87
CA LYS A 78 -9.22 21.62 13.32
C LYS A 78 -9.88 20.48 14.09
N PRO A 79 -9.59 20.35 15.40
CA PRO A 79 -10.34 19.44 16.25
C PRO A 79 -11.84 19.69 16.19
N MET A 80 -12.64 18.61 16.16
CA MET A 80 -14.10 18.67 15.98
C MET A 80 -14.84 19.42 17.11
N GLU A 81 -14.22 19.53 18.27
CA GLU A 81 -14.78 20.26 19.41
C GLU A 81 -14.84 21.78 19.18
N VAL A 82 -13.98 22.29 18.30
CA VAL A 82 -13.90 23.73 17.96
C VAL A 82 -14.54 24.06 16.61
N VAL A 83 -15.04 23.05 15.89
CA VAL A 83 -15.72 23.25 14.60
C VAL A 83 -17.21 23.48 14.84
N ASP A 84 -17.75 24.57 14.28
CA ASP A 84 -19.20 24.74 14.20
C ASP A 84 -19.76 23.77 13.16
N LYS A 85 -20.38 22.71 13.65
CA LYS A 85 -20.92 21.62 12.81
C LYS A 85 -22.02 22.10 11.86
N SER A 86 -22.67 23.22 12.17
CA SER A 86 -23.69 23.82 11.29
C SER A 86 -23.10 24.45 10.02
N THR A 87 -21.80 24.74 10.04
CA THR A 87 -21.08 25.35 8.90
C THR A 87 -20.37 24.33 8.00
N ILE A 88 -20.40 23.05 8.34
CA ILE A 88 -19.74 22.00 7.58
C ILE A 88 -20.46 21.82 6.23
N THR A 89 -19.77 22.17 5.15
CA THR A 89 -20.23 21.98 3.77
C THR A 89 -19.22 21.17 2.97
N LYS A 90 -19.69 20.60 1.85
CA LYS A 90 -18.79 19.92 0.90
C LYS A 90 -17.89 20.94 0.23
N SER A 91 -16.60 20.63 0.14
CA SER A 91 -15.65 21.39 -0.65
C SER A 91 -15.58 20.88 -2.08
N SER A 92 -15.17 21.73 -2.98
CA SER A 92 -14.92 21.36 -4.39
C SER A 92 -13.72 20.42 -4.51
N LYS A 93 -13.65 19.72 -5.64
CA LYS A 93 -12.51 18.85 -5.97
C LYS A 93 -11.18 19.61 -5.92
N GLU A 94 -11.17 20.85 -6.41
CA GLU A 94 -9.98 21.72 -6.41
C GLU A 94 -9.56 22.13 -5.00
N GLU A 95 -10.50 22.54 -4.14
CA GLU A 95 -10.21 22.89 -2.75
C GLU A 95 -9.62 21.69 -1.98
N VAL A 96 -10.18 20.49 -2.18
CA VAL A 96 -9.67 19.27 -1.56
C VAL A 96 -8.27 18.96 -2.06
N MET A 97 -8.01 19.04 -3.37
CA MET A 97 -6.68 18.86 -3.96
C MET A 97 -5.67 19.84 -3.35
N ASN A 98 -6.02 21.13 -3.32
CA ASN A 98 -5.13 22.16 -2.80
C ASN A 98 -4.80 21.94 -1.33
N PHE A 99 -5.77 21.48 -0.53
CA PHE A 99 -5.55 21.12 0.87
C PHE A 99 -4.57 19.95 1.02
N ILE A 100 -4.80 18.87 0.27
CA ILE A 100 -3.91 17.70 0.27
C ILE A 100 -2.49 18.10 -0.12
N LEU A 101 -2.35 18.84 -1.22
CA LEU A 101 -1.04 19.30 -1.71
C LEU A 101 -0.35 20.26 -0.73
N LYS A 102 -1.09 21.12 -0.04
CA LYS A 102 -0.53 21.98 1.00
C LYS A 102 0.13 21.18 2.11
N ASP A 103 -0.55 20.17 2.65
CA ASP A 103 -0.02 19.32 3.70
C ASP A 103 1.22 18.55 3.21
N LEU A 104 1.17 17.96 2.02
CA LEU A 104 2.30 17.25 1.42
C LEU A 104 3.50 18.16 1.14
N ASN A 105 3.26 19.36 0.61
CA ASN A 105 4.32 20.32 0.35
C ASN A 105 5.03 20.72 1.64
N THR A 106 4.25 20.98 2.71
CA THR A 106 4.82 21.33 4.01
C THR A 106 5.63 20.16 4.59
N ALA A 107 5.12 18.95 4.52
CA ALA A 107 5.84 17.76 5.00
C ALA A 107 7.16 17.53 4.23
N ILE A 108 7.14 17.64 2.91
CA ILE A 108 8.35 17.44 2.07
C ILE A 108 9.39 18.54 2.32
N ALA A 109 8.94 19.77 2.57
CA ALA A 109 9.83 20.90 2.84
C ALA A 109 10.49 20.85 4.23
N GLU A 110 9.99 20.02 5.17
CA GLU A 110 10.54 19.93 6.52
C GLU A 110 11.95 19.32 6.49
N PRO A 111 13.00 20.06 6.94
CA PRO A 111 14.38 19.56 6.92
C PRO A 111 14.59 18.26 7.74
N ASN A 112 13.85 18.12 8.83
CA ASN A 112 13.98 17.00 9.77
C ASN A 112 13.18 15.77 9.36
N LEU A 113 12.36 15.83 8.30
CA LEU A 113 11.80 14.62 7.70
C LEU A 113 12.95 13.85 7.01
N PRO A 114 13.24 12.60 7.42
CA PRO A 114 14.42 11.90 6.92
C PRO A 114 14.29 11.52 5.44
N ASN A 115 15.43 11.43 4.77
CA ASN A 115 15.51 10.72 3.50
C ASN A 115 15.54 9.20 3.77
N ALA A 116 15.07 8.40 2.81
CA ALA A 116 15.00 6.95 2.97
C ALA A 116 16.36 6.29 3.29
N LYS A 117 17.46 6.80 2.70
CA LYS A 117 18.82 6.30 2.99
C LYS A 117 19.29 6.57 4.43
N SER A 118 18.75 7.58 5.08
CA SER A 118 19.12 7.96 6.45
C SER A 118 18.16 7.41 7.52
N LEU A 119 17.11 6.71 7.10
CA LEU A 119 16.14 6.14 8.02
C LEU A 119 16.75 4.94 8.78
N PRO A 120 16.79 4.96 10.12
CA PRO A 120 17.24 3.80 10.89
C PRO A 120 16.38 2.57 10.63
N THR A 121 16.99 1.37 10.68
CA THR A 121 16.26 0.10 10.48
C THR A 121 15.11 -0.08 11.48
N SER A 122 15.27 0.42 12.71
CA SER A 122 14.23 0.41 13.75
C SER A 122 13.02 1.31 13.43
N GLU A 123 13.13 2.17 12.42
CA GLU A 123 12.09 3.11 12.02
C GLU A 123 11.50 2.80 10.64
N ILE A 124 11.84 1.64 10.05
CA ILE A 124 11.22 1.19 8.80
C ILE A 124 9.69 1.22 8.94
N GLY A 125 9.03 1.79 7.94
CA GLY A 125 7.58 2.04 7.94
C GLY A 125 7.19 3.47 8.33
N ARG A 126 8.12 4.28 8.87
CA ARG A 126 7.90 5.72 9.03
C ARG A 126 8.07 6.47 7.71
N ILE A 127 7.49 7.66 7.65
CA ILE A 127 7.48 8.47 6.42
C ILE A 127 8.86 9.06 6.15
N THR A 128 9.26 8.99 4.89
CA THR A 128 10.48 9.64 4.36
C THR A 128 10.11 10.69 3.33
N LYS A 129 11.07 11.57 3.00
CA LYS A 129 10.86 12.59 1.95
C LYS A 129 10.47 11.97 0.62
N GLU A 130 11.18 10.91 0.23
CA GLU A 130 10.92 10.22 -1.03
C GLU A 130 9.56 9.53 -1.03
N ALA A 131 9.12 8.95 0.10
CA ALA A 131 7.77 8.39 0.23
C ALA A 131 6.70 9.47 0.09
N ALA A 132 6.92 10.65 0.69
CA ALA A 132 6.02 11.78 0.58
C ALA A 132 5.99 12.35 -0.86
N MET A 133 7.12 12.42 -1.55
CA MET A 133 7.20 12.82 -2.97
C MET A 133 6.48 11.81 -3.87
N ALA A 134 6.71 10.49 -3.69
CA ALA A 134 6.04 9.46 -4.46
C ALA A 134 4.52 9.49 -4.27
N PHE A 135 4.06 9.75 -3.05
CA PHE A 135 2.64 9.89 -2.78
C PHE A 135 2.07 11.20 -3.35
N ARG A 136 2.80 12.33 -3.25
CA ARG A 136 2.39 13.58 -3.89
C ARG A 136 2.27 13.44 -5.41
N ALA A 137 3.20 12.72 -6.04
CA ALA A 137 3.13 12.41 -7.47
C ALA A 137 1.85 11.64 -7.81
N ARG A 138 1.48 10.62 -7.04
CA ARG A 138 0.21 9.89 -7.22
C ARG A 138 -1.01 10.81 -7.12
N VAL A 139 -1.03 11.71 -6.13
CA VAL A 139 -2.09 12.72 -5.99
C VAL A 139 -2.15 13.62 -7.22
N LEU A 140 -1.01 14.14 -7.67
CA LEU A 140 -0.91 15.01 -8.83
C LEU A 140 -1.40 14.31 -10.10
N MET A 141 -1.01 13.05 -10.33
CA MET A 141 -1.48 12.22 -11.46
C MET A 141 -3.00 12.01 -11.42
N PHE A 142 -3.56 11.72 -10.25
CA PHE A 142 -5.02 11.56 -10.09
C PHE A 142 -5.80 12.82 -10.50
N TYR A 143 -5.20 13.98 -10.33
CA TYR A 143 -5.77 15.26 -10.74
C TYR A 143 -5.30 15.73 -12.14
N GLY A 144 -4.53 14.92 -12.88
CA GLY A 144 -4.06 15.21 -14.23
C GLY A 144 -2.83 16.12 -14.32
N ASN A 145 -2.13 16.36 -13.21
CA ASN A 145 -0.96 17.24 -13.15
C ASN A 145 0.36 16.44 -13.38
N TYR A 146 0.46 15.75 -14.50
CA TYR A 146 1.59 14.86 -14.81
C TYR A 146 2.95 15.56 -14.84
N GLY A 147 3.01 16.82 -15.28
CA GLY A 147 4.26 17.58 -15.34
C GLY A 147 4.90 17.86 -13.97
N GLU A 148 4.09 18.12 -12.94
CA GLU A 148 4.59 18.26 -11.57
C GLU A 148 4.90 16.90 -10.94
N ALA A 149 4.05 15.89 -11.18
CA ALA A 149 4.32 14.53 -10.73
C ALA A 149 5.63 13.97 -11.27
N LEU A 150 5.96 14.26 -12.53
CA LEU A 150 7.20 13.87 -13.19
C LEU A 150 8.44 14.32 -12.41
N LYS A 151 8.44 15.55 -11.86
CA LYS A 151 9.56 16.11 -11.11
C LYS A 151 9.82 15.32 -9.82
N ASP A 152 8.75 14.98 -9.11
CA ASP A 152 8.84 14.20 -7.88
C ASP A 152 9.36 12.79 -8.16
N LEU A 153 8.77 12.10 -9.13
CA LEU A 153 9.14 10.73 -9.48
C LEU A 153 10.58 10.63 -9.97
N LYS A 154 11.02 11.60 -10.79
CA LYS A 154 12.42 11.73 -11.19
C LYS A 154 13.33 11.84 -9.97
N THR A 155 13.01 12.73 -9.03
CA THR A 155 13.79 12.93 -7.79
C THR A 155 13.87 11.64 -6.96
N VAL A 156 12.74 10.92 -6.82
CA VAL A 156 12.70 9.65 -6.08
C VAL A 156 13.57 8.59 -6.75
N VAL A 157 13.52 8.44 -8.07
CA VAL A 157 14.33 7.47 -8.82
C VAL A 157 15.81 7.84 -8.74
N GLU A 158 16.16 9.11 -9.00
CA GLU A 158 17.55 9.59 -8.95
C GLU A 158 18.16 9.58 -7.55
N SER A 159 17.36 9.54 -6.50
CA SER A 159 17.84 9.37 -5.12
C SER A 159 18.63 8.08 -4.94
N GLY A 160 18.33 7.04 -5.73
CA GLY A 160 18.90 5.70 -5.59
C GLY A 160 18.65 5.08 -4.21
N SER A 161 17.57 5.49 -3.54
CA SER A 161 17.19 4.99 -2.21
C SER A 161 16.47 3.65 -2.28
N TYR A 162 15.87 3.34 -3.42
CA TYR A 162 15.02 2.19 -3.64
C TYR A 162 15.54 1.33 -4.78
N GLU A 163 15.22 0.04 -4.72
CA GLU A 163 15.51 -0.93 -5.78
C GLU A 163 14.41 -2.00 -5.82
N LEU A 164 14.24 -2.64 -6.97
CA LEU A 164 13.32 -3.77 -7.10
C LEU A 164 13.88 -4.98 -6.36
N VAL A 165 13.02 -5.71 -5.64
CA VAL A 165 13.35 -7.04 -5.12
C VAL A 165 13.49 -7.99 -6.30
N ASP A 166 14.55 -8.78 -6.33
CA ASP A 166 14.84 -9.69 -7.45
C ASP A 166 13.72 -10.70 -7.69
N ASP A 167 13.13 -11.24 -6.63
CA ASP A 167 12.08 -12.23 -6.71
C ASP A 167 10.73 -11.64 -6.32
N TYR A 168 9.79 -11.61 -7.29
CA TYR A 168 8.45 -11.10 -7.08
C TYR A 168 7.66 -11.85 -6.00
N GLU A 169 7.90 -13.17 -5.86
CA GLU A 169 7.25 -13.99 -4.83
C GLU A 169 7.57 -13.47 -3.43
N LYS A 170 8.83 -13.12 -3.18
CA LYS A 170 9.32 -12.66 -1.88
C LYS A 170 8.66 -11.39 -1.38
N LEU A 171 8.12 -10.56 -2.28
CA LEU A 171 7.41 -9.33 -1.91
C LEU A 171 6.23 -9.58 -0.98
N PHE A 172 5.54 -10.70 -1.11
CA PHE A 172 4.30 -10.95 -0.39
C PHE A 172 4.41 -12.07 0.64
N ASN A 173 5.42 -12.94 0.49
CA ASN A 173 5.57 -14.13 1.30
C ASN A 173 6.65 -14.00 2.38
N ASN A 174 7.55 -13.03 2.28
CA ASN A 174 8.68 -12.88 3.19
C ASN A 174 8.72 -11.49 3.83
N ALA A 175 8.59 -11.42 5.17
CA ALA A 175 8.61 -10.16 5.89
C ALA A 175 9.93 -9.39 5.72
N THR A 176 11.06 -10.08 5.76
CA THR A 176 12.39 -9.44 5.70
C THR A 176 12.76 -9.07 4.27
N GLU A 177 12.58 -9.98 3.33
CA GLU A 177 12.98 -9.77 1.93
C GLU A 177 11.94 -8.96 1.15
N GLY A 178 10.66 -8.99 1.56
CA GLY A 178 9.57 -8.24 0.95
C GLY A 178 9.31 -6.92 1.66
N TYR A 179 8.56 -6.97 2.75
CA TYR A 179 8.01 -5.77 3.41
C TYR A 179 9.07 -4.82 3.97
N MET A 180 10.23 -5.32 4.39
CA MET A 180 11.34 -4.52 4.90
C MET A 180 12.43 -4.29 3.84
N SER A 181 12.13 -4.59 2.57
CA SER A 181 13.08 -4.43 1.46
C SER A 181 13.17 -2.98 0.96
N LYS A 182 14.17 -2.74 0.11
CA LYS A 182 14.30 -1.46 -0.59
C LYS A 182 13.21 -1.20 -1.64
N GLU A 183 12.33 -2.15 -1.92
CA GLU A 183 11.16 -1.91 -2.77
C GLU A 183 10.01 -1.22 -2.01
N SER A 184 10.03 -1.24 -0.68
CA SER A 184 8.99 -0.66 0.18
C SER A 184 9.15 0.86 0.29
N VAL A 185 8.37 1.61 -0.48
CA VAL A 185 8.40 3.08 -0.47
C VAL A 185 7.45 3.63 0.58
N PHE A 186 6.19 3.20 0.58
CA PHE A 186 5.19 3.54 1.59
C PHE A 186 4.35 2.33 1.94
N ILE A 187 4.40 1.92 3.20
CA ILE A 187 3.78 0.69 3.71
C ILE A 187 3.11 0.92 5.06
N THR A 188 2.13 0.07 5.39
CA THR A 188 1.64 -0.08 6.76
C THR A 188 2.12 -1.42 7.29
N LEU A 189 3.15 -1.38 8.14
CA LEU A 189 3.65 -2.57 8.82
C LEU A 189 2.63 -3.11 9.82
N ARG A 190 2.52 -4.44 9.86
CA ARG A 190 1.74 -5.17 10.84
C ARG A 190 2.62 -6.23 11.48
N SER A 191 2.31 -6.57 12.72
CA SER A 191 2.98 -7.65 13.44
C SER A 191 1.95 -8.62 13.99
N TYR A 192 2.29 -9.90 13.95
CA TYR A 192 1.57 -10.91 14.68
C TYR A 192 2.09 -10.97 16.13
N ILE A 193 1.23 -10.67 17.08
CA ILE A 193 1.52 -10.82 18.51
C ILE A 193 0.41 -11.72 19.09
N PRO A 194 0.74 -12.92 19.59
CA PRO A 194 -0.23 -13.78 20.25
C PRO A 194 -0.98 -13.03 21.35
N SER A 195 -2.29 -13.24 21.45
CA SER A 195 -3.18 -12.60 22.43
C SER A 195 -3.47 -11.11 22.20
N TYR A 196 -2.97 -10.51 21.12
CA TYR A 196 -3.33 -9.14 20.71
C TYR A 196 -3.99 -9.16 19.32
N THR A 197 -4.89 -8.21 19.10
CA THR A 197 -5.55 -8.00 17.78
C THR A 197 -4.84 -6.92 16.96
N SER A 198 -3.52 -6.87 17.05
CA SER A 198 -2.68 -5.86 16.37
C SER A 198 -2.31 -6.21 14.94
N GLY A 199 -2.54 -7.45 14.53
CA GLY A 199 -2.21 -7.94 13.20
C GLY A 199 -3.20 -7.47 12.13
N SER A 200 -2.96 -7.94 10.91
CA SER A 200 -3.82 -7.66 9.76
C SER A 200 -4.95 -8.67 9.65
N VAL A 201 -6.16 -8.18 9.45
CA VAL A 201 -7.35 -8.97 9.12
C VAL A 201 -7.52 -9.17 7.60
N CYS A 202 -6.70 -8.50 6.77
CA CYS A 202 -6.82 -8.56 5.32
C CYS A 202 -6.80 -9.99 4.75
N PRO A 203 -5.93 -10.91 5.20
CA PRO A 203 -5.99 -12.29 4.74
C PRO A 203 -7.35 -12.95 5.00
N GLN A 204 -7.96 -12.76 6.17
CA GLN A 204 -9.29 -13.28 6.47
C GLN A 204 -10.36 -12.73 5.53
N MET A 205 -10.28 -11.43 5.24
CA MET A 205 -11.28 -10.79 4.36
C MET A 205 -11.17 -11.27 2.92
N ASN A 206 -9.97 -11.48 2.43
CA ASN A 206 -9.70 -11.58 1.00
C ASN A 206 -9.36 -12.99 0.50
N VAL A 207 -8.86 -13.85 1.40
CA VAL A 207 -8.62 -15.26 1.08
C VAL A 207 -9.94 -15.98 0.80
N GLY A 208 -9.90 -16.95 -0.09
CA GLY A 208 -11.06 -17.73 -0.49
C GLY A 208 -11.74 -18.45 0.65
N ARG A 209 -13.02 -18.71 0.47
CA ARG A 209 -13.81 -19.60 1.34
C ARG A 209 -13.30 -21.05 1.23
N GLY A 210 -13.84 -21.94 2.00
CA GLY A 210 -13.43 -23.33 2.00
C GLY A 210 -12.26 -23.63 2.95
N ILE A 211 -11.28 -24.41 2.53
CA ILE A 211 -10.15 -24.87 3.37
C ILE A 211 -9.38 -23.69 3.98
N ALA A 212 -9.23 -22.60 3.22
CA ALA A 212 -8.56 -21.42 3.69
C ALA A 212 -9.32 -20.65 4.77
N GLY A 213 -10.64 -20.85 4.89
CA GLY A 213 -11.46 -20.23 5.95
C GLY A 213 -11.67 -18.72 5.81
N GLY A 214 -11.31 -18.13 4.69
CA GLY A 214 -11.48 -16.71 4.42
C GLY A 214 -12.92 -16.33 4.05
N TRP A 215 -13.15 -15.03 3.85
CA TRP A 215 -14.47 -14.50 3.48
C TRP A 215 -14.65 -14.29 1.97
N GLY A 216 -13.59 -14.39 1.17
CA GLY A 216 -13.61 -14.29 -0.29
C GLY A 216 -13.92 -12.90 -0.80
N GLY A 217 -13.37 -11.85 -0.15
CA GLY A 217 -13.64 -10.47 -0.52
C GLY A 217 -12.95 -9.99 -1.80
N GLU A 218 -11.76 -10.48 -2.08
CA GLU A 218 -11.00 -10.14 -3.30
C GLU A 218 -10.94 -11.34 -4.24
N CYS A 219 -11.71 -11.27 -5.30
CA CYS A 219 -11.74 -12.29 -6.33
C CYS A 219 -11.25 -11.68 -7.64
N PRO A 220 -10.05 -12.05 -8.12
CA PRO A 220 -9.57 -11.65 -9.44
C PRO A 220 -10.56 -12.08 -10.53
N THR A 221 -10.83 -11.17 -11.46
CA THR A 221 -11.68 -11.48 -12.61
C THR A 221 -10.91 -12.31 -13.64
N LYS A 222 -11.66 -13.00 -14.51
CA LYS A 222 -11.06 -13.71 -15.65
C LYS A 222 -10.29 -12.74 -16.55
N ASP A 223 -10.79 -11.51 -16.73
CA ASP A 223 -10.14 -10.50 -17.56
C ASP A 223 -8.74 -10.17 -17.03
N LEU A 224 -8.58 -10.04 -15.70
CA LEU A 224 -7.24 -9.85 -15.10
C LEU A 224 -6.31 -11.04 -15.42
N VAL A 225 -6.82 -12.26 -15.37
CA VAL A 225 -6.02 -13.46 -15.68
C VAL A 225 -5.62 -13.50 -17.14
N ASP A 226 -6.52 -13.11 -18.03
CA ASP A 226 -6.31 -13.10 -19.48
C ASP A 226 -5.31 -12.01 -19.93
N GLU A 227 -5.14 -10.94 -19.12
CA GLU A 227 -4.16 -9.88 -19.38
C GLU A 227 -2.70 -10.28 -19.08
N TYR A 228 -2.48 -11.37 -18.35
CA TYR A 228 -1.13 -11.85 -18.15
C TYR A 228 -0.57 -12.47 -19.42
N GLU A 229 0.65 -12.11 -19.75
CA GLU A 229 1.37 -12.71 -20.88
C GLU A 229 1.62 -14.20 -20.63
N VAL A 230 1.71 -14.94 -21.73
CA VAL A 230 2.02 -16.38 -21.68
C VAL A 230 3.36 -16.58 -20.95
N GLY A 231 3.33 -17.39 -19.88
CA GLY A 231 4.52 -17.68 -19.08
C GLY A 231 4.89 -16.60 -18.07
N ASP A 232 4.03 -15.58 -17.85
CA ASP A 232 4.30 -14.56 -16.82
C ASP A 232 4.26 -15.19 -15.42
N PRO A 233 5.40 -15.24 -14.71
CA PRO A 233 5.47 -15.87 -13.40
C PRO A 233 4.67 -15.12 -12.32
N ARG A 234 4.35 -13.83 -12.54
CA ARG A 234 3.54 -13.07 -11.60
C ARG A 234 2.13 -13.61 -11.45
N LEU A 235 1.60 -14.31 -12.47
CA LEU A 235 0.25 -14.86 -12.41
C LEU A 235 0.09 -15.82 -11.23
N VAL A 236 1.01 -16.78 -11.06
CA VAL A 236 0.94 -17.77 -9.98
C VAL A 236 1.13 -17.15 -8.58
N HIS A 237 1.83 -16.03 -8.50
CA HIS A 237 2.03 -15.31 -7.23
C HIS A 237 0.96 -14.25 -6.96
N THR A 238 0.03 -14.05 -7.90
CA THR A 238 -1.06 -13.07 -7.77
C THR A 238 -2.41 -13.73 -7.61
N VAL A 239 -2.68 -14.79 -8.37
CA VAL A 239 -3.97 -15.45 -8.45
C VAL A 239 -3.89 -16.88 -7.97
N LEU A 240 -4.77 -17.24 -7.06
CA LEU A 240 -4.99 -18.56 -6.55
C LEU A 240 -6.20 -19.17 -7.24
N SER A 241 -6.05 -20.36 -7.82
CA SER A 241 -7.12 -21.05 -8.54
C SER A 241 -7.48 -22.37 -7.87
N SER A 242 -8.70 -22.86 -8.10
CA SER A 242 -9.09 -24.20 -7.65
C SER A 242 -8.20 -25.26 -8.32
N GLY A 243 -7.72 -26.19 -7.52
CA GLY A 243 -6.76 -27.23 -7.93
C GLY A 243 -5.29 -26.87 -7.69
N ASP A 244 -5.00 -25.65 -7.26
CA ASP A 244 -3.65 -25.26 -6.85
C ASP A 244 -3.24 -26.02 -5.56
N ILE A 245 -1.96 -26.36 -5.45
CA ILE A 245 -1.44 -27.19 -4.36
C ILE A 245 -0.56 -26.36 -3.42
N PHE A 246 -0.81 -26.49 -2.12
CA PHE A 246 0.05 -25.96 -1.06
C PHE A 246 0.87 -27.05 -0.43
N VAL A 247 2.12 -26.77 -0.15
CA VAL A 247 2.96 -27.63 0.69
C VAL A 247 2.95 -27.10 2.11
N LYS A 248 2.51 -27.93 3.06
CA LYS A 248 2.47 -27.59 4.48
C LYS A 248 3.85 -27.70 5.12
N ASN A 249 3.98 -27.19 6.35
CA ASN A 249 5.24 -27.23 7.11
C ASN A 249 5.77 -28.65 7.36
N ASP A 250 4.90 -29.64 7.38
CA ASP A 250 5.26 -31.06 7.54
C ASP A 250 5.61 -31.76 6.22
N GLY A 251 5.63 -31.01 5.11
CA GLY A 251 5.87 -31.52 3.76
C GLY A 251 4.67 -32.18 3.10
N SER A 252 3.52 -32.27 3.76
CA SER A 252 2.29 -32.77 3.14
C SER A 252 1.68 -31.73 2.20
N GLU A 253 0.97 -32.22 1.18
CA GLU A 253 0.29 -31.38 0.20
C GLU A 253 -1.18 -31.19 0.57
N GLU A 254 -1.70 -30.01 0.24
CA GLU A 254 -3.12 -29.67 0.36
C GLU A 254 -3.60 -29.02 -0.94
N VAL A 255 -4.62 -29.62 -1.55
CA VAL A 255 -5.24 -29.07 -2.75
C VAL A 255 -6.20 -27.96 -2.35
N HIS A 256 -6.05 -26.80 -2.96
CA HIS A 256 -6.97 -25.69 -2.80
C HIS A 256 -8.21 -25.93 -3.66
N ASP A 257 -9.27 -26.41 -3.05
CA ASP A 257 -10.48 -26.83 -3.75
C ASP A 257 -11.67 -25.93 -3.37
N TYR A 258 -12.27 -25.34 -4.39
CA TYR A 258 -13.50 -24.54 -4.28
C TYR A 258 -14.73 -25.22 -4.88
N SER A 259 -14.64 -26.49 -5.28
CA SER A 259 -15.72 -27.20 -5.98
C SER A 259 -17.06 -27.26 -5.21
N GLY A 260 -17.02 -27.04 -3.89
CA GLY A 260 -18.23 -26.96 -3.05
C GLY A 260 -18.88 -25.57 -3.00
N TYR A 261 -18.37 -24.58 -3.72
CA TYR A 261 -18.81 -23.19 -3.67
C TYR A 261 -19.18 -22.66 -5.07
N ASP A 262 -20.12 -23.31 -5.74
CA ASP A 262 -20.49 -23.06 -7.13
C ASP A 262 -20.96 -21.62 -7.45
N ASN A 263 -21.34 -20.86 -6.42
CA ASN A 263 -21.78 -19.47 -6.58
C ASN A 263 -20.66 -18.45 -6.38
N PHE A 264 -19.41 -18.88 -6.18
CA PHE A 264 -18.28 -17.99 -5.94
C PHE A 264 -17.26 -18.11 -7.07
N PRO A 265 -16.53 -17.03 -7.36
CA PRO A 265 -15.42 -17.08 -8.30
C PRO A 265 -14.42 -18.16 -7.92
N GLN A 266 -13.91 -18.88 -8.93
CA GLN A 266 -12.92 -19.95 -8.77
C GLN A 266 -11.49 -19.42 -8.54
N GLN A 267 -11.34 -18.08 -8.49
CA GLN A 267 -10.07 -17.38 -8.39
C GLN A 267 -10.08 -16.43 -7.20
N HIS A 268 -8.98 -16.43 -6.43
CA HIS A 268 -8.81 -15.60 -5.25
C HIS A 268 -7.44 -14.93 -5.22
N SER A 269 -7.27 -13.92 -4.37
CA SER A 269 -5.99 -13.24 -4.21
C SER A 269 -4.95 -14.16 -3.58
N ARG A 270 -3.84 -14.40 -4.28
CA ARG A 270 -2.69 -15.13 -3.76
C ARG A 270 -1.77 -14.24 -2.91
N LYS A 271 -1.69 -12.97 -3.24
CA LYS A 271 -0.82 -12.00 -2.55
C LYS A 271 -1.15 -11.85 -1.06
N GLN A 272 -2.40 -12.03 -0.70
CA GLN A 272 -2.87 -11.88 0.67
C GLN A 272 -2.97 -13.22 1.40
N TYR A 273 -2.59 -14.30 0.75
CA TYR A 273 -2.56 -15.63 1.33
C TYR A 273 -1.22 -15.84 2.03
N PRO A 274 -1.16 -15.75 3.37
CA PRO A 274 0.10 -15.97 4.07
C PRO A 274 0.54 -17.41 3.89
N ASP A 275 1.82 -17.61 3.68
CA ASP A 275 2.43 -18.93 3.66
C ASP A 275 2.09 -19.69 4.96
N PHE A 276 1.90 -21.00 4.87
CA PHE A 276 1.63 -21.86 6.02
C PHE A 276 2.70 -21.77 7.11
N SER A 277 3.95 -21.51 6.75
CA SER A 277 5.05 -21.30 7.71
C SER A 277 4.90 -20.05 8.56
N ARG A 278 4.10 -19.09 8.12
CA ARG A 278 4.00 -17.75 8.71
C ARG A 278 2.66 -17.48 9.39
N ARG A 279 1.72 -18.41 9.33
CA ARG A 279 0.41 -18.25 9.97
C ARG A 279 0.16 -19.32 11.01
N PRO A 280 -0.41 -18.96 12.16
CA PRO A 280 -1.13 -19.90 12.97
C PRO A 280 -2.33 -20.38 12.15
N LEU A 281 -2.48 -21.69 11.99
CA LEU A 281 -3.55 -22.32 11.20
C LEU A 281 -4.98 -21.87 11.61
N ASN A 282 -5.11 -21.19 12.75
CA ASN A 282 -6.40 -20.85 13.35
C ASN A 282 -6.64 -19.33 13.51
N ASP A 283 -5.71 -18.46 13.07
CA ASP A 283 -5.83 -17.02 13.32
C ASP A 283 -5.54 -16.16 12.08
N LEU A 284 -6.45 -16.25 11.09
CA LEU A 284 -6.42 -15.37 9.91
C LEU A 284 -6.81 -13.92 10.22
N LEU A 285 -7.33 -13.67 11.43
CA LEU A 285 -7.74 -12.31 11.87
C LEU A 285 -6.57 -11.51 12.45
N ASN A 286 -5.44 -12.16 12.71
CA ASN A 286 -4.29 -11.54 13.35
C ASN A 286 -2.99 -11.99 12.68
N THR A 287 -2.70 -11.43 11.53
CA THR A 287 -1.52 -11.79 10.73
C THR A 287 -0.52 -10.64 10.63
N ASP A 288 0.71 -10.95 10.27
CA ASP A 288 1.76 -9.97 9.97
C ASP A 288 1.70 -9.43 8.54
N TRP A 289 0.62 -9.71 7.82
CA TRP A 289 0.49 -9.23 6.45
C TRP A 289 0.52 -7.70 6.39
N THR A 290 1.49 -7.18 5.67
CA THR A 290 1.77 -5.75 5.52
C THR A 290 1.14 -5.22 4.25
N HIS A 291 0.55 -4.04 4.31
CA HIS A 291 -0.04 -3.39 3.15
C HIS A 291 0.97 -2.45 2.48
N TYR A 292 1.24 -2.71 1.19
CA TYR A 292 1.96 -1.79 0.33
C TYR A 292 1.03 -0.71 -0.20
N HIS A 293 1.28 0.53 0.17
CA HIS A 293 0.62 1.68 -0.47
C HIS A 293 1.36 2.09 -1.74
N ILE A 294 2.69 2.11 -1.69
CA ILE A 294 3.56 2.38 -2.84
C ILE A 294 4.80 1.47 -2.75
N ARG A 295 5.07 0.74 -3.82
CA ARG A 295 6.31 0.02 -4.05
C ARG A 295 7.17 0.76 -5.07
N TYR A 296 8.46 0.44 -5.13
CA TYR A 296 9.33 1.06 -6.11
C TYR A 296 8.93 0.73 -7.56
N ALA A 297 8.38 -0.46 -7.81
CA ALA A 297 7.76 -0.79 -9.09
C ALA A 297 6.64 0.20 -9.47
N ASP A 298 5.81 0.63 -8.50
CA ASP A 298 4.77 1.63 -8.75
C ASP A 298 5.38 2.99 -9.11
N VAL A 299 6.49 3.37 -8.45
CA VAL A 299 7.22 4.62 -8.77
C VAL A 299 7.77 4.60 -10.20
N LEU A 300 8.39 3.48 -10.62
CA LEU A 300 8.92 3.33 -11.99
C LEU A 300 7.80 3.43 -13.03
N LEU A 301 6.66 2.77 -12.79
CA LEU A 301 5.52 2.79 -13.72
C LEU A 301 4.82 4.15 -13.75
N MET A 302 4.64 4.82 -12.61
CA MET A 302 4.11 6.19 -12.55
C MET A 302 5.06 7.17 -13.28
N TYR A 303 6.38 6.99 -13.17
CA TYR A 303 7.35 7.82 -13.87
C TYR A 303 7.25 7.62 -15.39
N ALA A 304 7.15 6.36 -15.84
CA ALA A 304 6.95 6.05 -17.26
C ALA A 304 5.64 6.66 -17.80
N GLU A 305 4.54 6.56 -17.05
CA GLU A 305 3.25 7.16 -17.41
C GLU A 305 3.37 8.69 -17.52
N CYS A 306 3.99 9.35 -16.55
CA CYS A 306 4.20 10.80 -16.61
C CYS A 306 5.05 11.23 -17.81
N LEU A 307 6.09 10.46 -18.17
CA LEU A 307 6.88 10.72 -19.37
C LEU A 307 6.04 10.63 -20.67
N ILE A 308 5.14 9.65 -20.72
CA ILE A 308 4.24 9.46 -21.88
C ILE A 308 3.23 10.61 -21.97
N GLU A 309 2.57 10.94 -20.87
CA GLU A 309 1.53 11.96 -20.79
C GLU A 309 2.06 13.40 -21.01
N THR A 310 3.34 13.61 -20.81
CA THR A 310 3.99 14.90 -21.04
C THR A 310 4.80 14.98 -22.34
N ASP A 311 4.64 14.02 -23.25
CA ASP A 311 5.45 13.87 -24.47
C ASP A 311 6.97 13.92 -24.20
N GLY A 312 7.38 13.39 -23.03
CA GLY A 312 8.77 13.31 -22.62
C GLY A 312 9.56 12.19 -23.30
N ASP A 313 10.65 11.76 -22.66
CA ASP A 313 11.54 10.72 -23.17
C ASP A 313 10.86 9.34 -23.20
N LYS A 314 10.39 8.94 -24.38
CA LYS A 314 9.71 7.65 -24.61
C LYS A 314 10.64 6.45 -24.46
N GLN A 315 11.95 6.62 -24.74
CA GLN A 315 12.92 5.55 -24.54
C GLN A 315 13.12 5.30 -23.04
N LEU A 316 13.26 6.35 -22.25
CA LEU A 316 13.35 6.23 -20.79
C LEU A 316 12.05 5.60 -20.22
N ALA A 317 10.86 6.00 -20.71
CA ALA A 317 9.61 5.38 -20.29
C ALA A 317 9.60 3.86 -20.58
N ALA A 318 10.03 3.46 -21.76
CA ALA A 318 10.14 2.04 -22.11
C ALA A 318 11.16 1.30 -21.21
N ASP A 319 12.30 1.94 -20.90
CA ASP A 319 13.34 1.34 -20.05
C ASP A 319 12.83 1.14 -18.61
N LEU A 320 12.07 2.08 -18.07
CA LEU A 320 11.45 1.96 -16.73
C LEU A 320 10.45 0.81 -16.69
N ILE A 321 9.58 0.68 -17.68
CA ILE A 321 8.65 -0.43 -17.81
C ILE A 321 9.40 -1.75 -17.93
N ASN A 322 10.46 -1.78 -18.76
CA ASN A 322 11.26 -2.98 -18.98
C ASN A 322 12.02 -3.44 -17.74
N GLN A 323 12.42 -2.55 -16.84
CA GLN A 323 13.00 -2.94 -15.55
C GLN A 323 12.01 -3.80 -14.72
N VAL A 324 10.75 -3.38 -14.65
CA VAL A 324 9.70 -4.13 -13.94
C VAL A 324 9.41 -5.47 -14.63
N ARG A 325 9.37 -5.47 -15.97
CA ARG A 325 9.19 -6.69 -16.78
C ARG A 325 10.37 -7.65 -16.63
N TYR A 326 11.60 -7.16 -16.71
CA TYR A 326 12.81 -7.97 -16.53
C TYR A 326 12.79 -8.70 -15.18
N ARG A 327 12.49 -7.98 -14.08
CA ARG A 327 12.35 -8.59 -12.77
C ARG A 327 11.33 -9.73 -12.80
N ALA A 328 10.18 -9.54 -13.44
CA ALA A 328 9.14 -10.54 -13.51
C ALA A 328 9.57 -11.80 -14.27
N PHE A 329 10.17 -11.63 -15.46
CA PHE A 329 10.43 -12.76 -16.37
C PHE A 329 11.80 -13.42 -16.20
N VAL A 330 12.77 -12.73 -15.63
CA VAL A 330 14.16 -13.20 -15.56
C VAL A 330 14.58 -13.56 -14.15
N THR A 331 14.20 -12.76 -13.15
CA THR A 331 14.69 -12.94 -11.78
C THR A 331 13.68 -13.59 -10.85
N THR A 332 12.37 -13.53 -11.17
CA THR A 332 11.35 -14.18 -10.34
C THR A 332 11.45 -15.68 -10.40
N SER A 333 11.61 -16.31 -9.26
CA SER A 333 11.71 -17.76 -9.13
C SER A 333 10.35 -18.44 -9.30
N LEU A 334 10.35 -19.57 -10.00
CA LEU A 334 9.24 -20.53 -10.01
C LEU A 334 9.56 -21.75 -9.14
N THR A 335 10.48 -21.59 -8.18
CA THR A 335 10.92 -22.71 -7.31
C THR A 335 9.92 -23.04 -6.22
N ASP A 336 8.90 -22.21 -6.00
CA ASP A 336 7.77 -22.58 -5.15
C ASP A 336 7.20 -23.91 -5.63
N SER A 337 7.10 -24.87 -4.72
CA SER A 337 6.46 -26.16 -4.96
C SER A 337 5.06 -26.00 -5.54
N TYR A 338 4.40 -24.91 -5.22
CA TYR A 338 3.14 -24.43 -5.74
C TYR A 338 3.17 -24.17 -7.25
N ALA A 339 4.19 -23.49 -7.76
CA ALA A 339 4.34 -23.20 -9.19
C ALA A 339 4.62 -24.46 -10.02
N LYS A 340 5.22 -25.51 -9.43
CA LYS A 340 5.47 -26.79 -10.10
C LYS A 340 4.21 -27.51 -10.54
N TYR A 341 3.13 -27.36 -9.78
CA TYR A 341 1.89 -28.11 -9.99
C TYR A 341 0.86 -27.29 -10.78
N ARG A 342 1.04 -25.99 -10.93
CA ARG A 342 0.20 -25.20 -11.77
C ARG A 342 0.54 -25.46 -13.23
N LYS A 343 -0.30 -26.22 -13.91
CA LYS A 343 -0.27 -26.27 -15.36
C LYS A 343 -0.64 -24.88 -15.88
N PHE A 344 0.36 -24.11 -16.26
CA PHE A 344 0.13 -22.96 -17.10
C PHE A 344 -0.56 -23.50 -18.37
N ASN A 345 -1.82 -23.18 -18.54
CA ASN A 345 -2.40 -23.24 -19.87
C ASN A 345 -1.72 -22.11 -20.65
N LEU A 346 -0.52 -22.43 -21.13
CA LEU A 346 0.09 -21.65 -22.19
C LEU A 346 -0.95 -21.70 -23.30
N LYS A 347 -1.58 -20.57 -23.61
CA LYS A 347 -2.24 -20.43 -24.88
C LYS A 347 -1.15 -20.74 -25.88
N GLU A 348 -1.26 -21.92 -26.53
CA GLU A 348 -0.42 -22.22 -27.67
C GLU A 348 -0.64 -21.06 -28.62
N SER A 349 0.41 -20.29 -28.89
CA SER A 349 0.38 -19.25 -29.90
C SER A 349 0.08 -19.95 -31.21
N GLU A 350 -1.13 -19.74 -31.74
CA GLU A 350 -1.41 -20.02 -33.14
C GLU A 350 -0.52 -19.14 -34.03
#